data_6bf5d493fd6259789aae855e440820d3
#
_entry.id   6bf5d493fd6259789aae855e440820d3
#
_cell.length_a   1.000
_cell.length_b   1.000
_cell.length_c   1.000
_cell.angle_alpha   90.00
_cell.angle_beta   90.00
_cell.angle_gamma   90.00
#
_symmetry.space_group_name_H-M   'P 1'
#
loop_
_entity.id
_entity.type
_entity.pdbx_description
1 polymer ?
#
loop_
_entity_poly.entity_id
_entity_poly.type
_entity_poly.pdbx_seq_one_letter_code
_entity_poly.pdbx_strand_id
1 'polypeptide(L)'
;MKGQPFRVEVHSYTDKRGSIEYNEKLSKQRAMNVTKYLISMGLDPKNVIANHYGELKPVVDCDKKPCDDADHALNRRTMLKLIKL
;
A
#
# COMPACT_ATOMS: atom_id res chain seq x y z
N MET A 1 -19.94 -3.64 7.06
CA MET A 1 -20.04 -2.25 7.53
C MET A 1 -20.59 -1.33 6.43
N LYS A 2 -21.73 -1.74 5.88
CA LYS A 2 -22.41 -0.96 4.86
C LYS A 2 -22.93 0.35 5.46
N GLY A 3 -22.97 1.40 4.63
CA GLY A 3 -23.48 2.69 5.06
C GLY A 3 -22.54 3.50 5.91
N GLN A 4 -21.26 3.13 5.98
CA GLN A 4 -20.28 3.90 6.73
C GLN A 4 -20.06 5.27 6.08
N PRO A 5 -19.99 6.34 6.88
CA PRO A 5 -19.77 7.70 6.34
C PRO A 5 -18.27 7.96 6.10
N PHE A 6 -17.54 6.98 5.66
CA PHE A 6 -16.12 7.13 5.38
C PHE A 6 -15.67 6.16 4.28
N ARG A 7 -14.52 6.47 3.70
CA ARG A 7 -13.84 5.65 2.71
C ARG A 7 -12.51 5.20 3.28
N VAL A 8 -12.10 3.98 2.94
CA VAL A 8 -10.78 3.46 3.29
C VAL A 8 -9.93 3.46 2.04
N GLU A 9 -8.77 4.11 2.10
CA GLU A 9 -7.77 4.03 1.04
C GLU A 9 -6.65 3.11 1.48
N VAL A 10 -6.30 2.16 0.60
CA VAL A 10 -5.20 1.24 0.78
C VAL A 10 -4.04 1.75 -0.07
N HIS A 11 -2.90 2.03 0.56
CA HIS A 11 -1.70 2.51 -0.12
C HIS A 11 -0.58 1.51 0.10
N SER A 12 -0.11 0.87 -0.96
CA SER A 12 0.92 -0.16 -0.87
C SER A 12 2.20 0.26 -1.59
N TYR A 13 3.34 -0.06 -0.97
CA TYR A 13 4.66 0.35 -1.40
C TYR A 13 5.63 -0.82 -1.32
N THR A 14 6.70 -0.76 -2.11
CA THR A 14 7.82 -1.70 -2.03
C THR A 14 9.10 -0.94 -1.71
N ASP A 15 10.17 -1.68 -1.37
CA ASP A 15 11.50 -1.10 -1.38
C ASP A 15 11.99 -0.99 -2.84
N LYS A 16 13.20 -0.42 -3.06
CA LYS A 16 13.69 -0.18 -4.42
C LYS A 16 14.45 -1.37 -5.02
N ARG A 17 14.57 -2.47 -4.30
CA ARG A 17 15.27 -3.66 -4.79
C ARG A 17 14.40 -4.37 -5.83
N GLY A 18 15.04 -4.85 -6.91
CA GLY A 18 14.32 -5.45 -8.04
C GLY A 18 13.97 -4.43 -9.12
N SER A 19 13.26 -4.88 -10.14
CA SER A 19 12.87 -4.01 -11.24
C SER A 19 11.67 -3.13 -10.87
N ILE A 20 11.54 -2.00 -11.55
CA ILE A 20 10.40 -1.08 -11.37
C ILE A 20 9.09 -1.81 -11.71
N GLU A 21 9.06 -2.56 -12.80
CA GLU A 21 7.86 -3.30 -13.23
C GLU A 21 7.46 -4.36 -12.21
N TYR A 22 8.44 -5.08 -11.67
CA TYR A 22 8.18 -6.10 -10.64
C TYR A 22 7.60 -5.46 -9.39
N ASN A 23 8.19 -4.37 -8.92
CA ASN A 23 7.75 -3.66 -7.72
C ASN A 23 6.36 -3.06 -7.90
N GLU A 24 6.05 -2.56 -9.10
CA GLU A 24 4.72 -2.06 -9.43
C GLU A 24 3.68 -3.18 -9.29
N LYS A 25 3.95 -4.35 -9.86
CA LYS A 25 3.05 -5.51 -9.77
C LYS A 25 2.91 -6.00 -8.35
N LEU A 26 4.02 -6.02 -7.60
CA LEU A 26 4.03 -6.50 -6.21
C LEU A 26 3.19 -5.59 -5.31
N SER A 27 3.34 -4.28 -5.43
CA SER A 27 2.55 -3.33 -4.63
C SER A 27 1.06 -3.41 -5.00
N LYS A 28 0.75 -3.57 -6.27
CA LYS A 28 -0.63 -3.77 -6.73
C LYS A 28 -1.23 -5.04 -6.13
N GLN A 29 -0.50 -6.15 -6.15
CA GLN A 29 -0.98 -7.41 -5.59
C GLN A 29 -1.23 -7.30 -4.09
N ARG A 30 -0.34 -6.64 -3.36
CA ARG A 30 -0.51 -6.42 -1.92
C ARG A 30 -1.72 -5.55 -1.63
N ALA A 31 -1.91 -4.47 -2.38
CA ALA A 31 -3.07 -3.59 -2.22
C ALA A 31 -4.37 -4.34 -2.48
N MET A 32 -4.40 -5.19 -3.50
CA MET A 32 -5.57 -6.00 -3.83
C MET A 32 -5.89 -7.03 -2.74
N ASN A 33 -4.85 -7.67 -2.18
CA ASN A 33 -5.05 -8.65 -1.11
C ASN A 33 -5.64 -8.00 0.14
N VAL A 34 -5.13 -6.83 0.52
CA VAL A 34 -5.65 -6.09 1.67
C VAL A 34 -7.09 -5.64 1.40
N THR A 35 -7.38 -5.18 0.19
CA THR A 35 -8.73 -4.77 -0.22
C THR A 35 -9.72 -5.94 -0.09
N LYS A 36 -9.35 -7.12 -0.60
CA LYS A 36 -10.19 -8.31 -0.47
C LYS A 36 -10.44 -8.68 0.98
N TYR A 37 -9.41 -8.58 1.82
CA TYR A 37 -9.54 -8.85 3.24
C TYR A 37 -10.54 -7.90 3.91
N LEU A 38 -10.41 -6.60 3.63
CA LEU A 38 -11.30 -5.59 4.20
C LEU A 38 -12.76 -5.81 3.77
N ILE A 39 -12.98 -6.15 2.52
CA ILE A 39 -14.32 -6.46 2.02
C ILE A 39 -14.87 -7.71 2.71
N SER A 40 -14.04 -8.73 2.92
CA SER A 40 -14.45 -9.94 3.64
C SER A 40 -14.84 -9.66 5.09
N MET A 41 -14.30 -8.59 5.68
CA MET A 41 -14.61 -8.16 7.04
C MET A 41 -15.87 -7.28 7.11
N GLY A 42 -16.54 -7.04 5.99
CA GLY A 42 -17.82 -6.35 5.94
C GLY A 42 -17.78 -4.92 5.41
N LEU A 43 -16.63 -4.44 4.92
CA LEU A 43 -16.58 -3.13 4.28
C LEU A 43 -17.24 -3.18 2.90
N ASP A 44 -17.98 -2.12 2.57
CA ASP A 44 -18.60 -1.99 1.25
C ASP A 44 -17.50 -1.81 0.19
N PRO A 45 -17.48 -2.62 -0.88
CA PRO A 45 -16.49 -2.46 -1.96
C PRO A 45 -16.43 -1.05 -2.53
N LYS A 46 -17.54 -0.32 -2.55
CA LYS A 46 -17.60 1.05 -3.04
C LYS A 46 -16.80 2.03 -2.18
N ASN A 47 -16.55 1.67 -0.93
CA ASN A 47 -15.86 2.52 0.04
C ASN A 47 -14.40 2.10 0.27
N VAL A 48 -13.87 1.20 -0.55
CA VAL A 48 -12.47 0.77 -0.47
C VAL A 48 -11.79 1.09 -1.79
N ILE A 49 -10.72 1.89 -1.73
CA ILE A 49 -9.94 2.27 -2.89
C ILE A 49 -8.52 1.77 -2.71
N ALA A 50 -8.02 1.00 -3.68
CA ALA A 50 -6.68 0.47 -3.66
C ALA A 50 -5.75 1.31 -4.51
N ASN A 51 -4.63 1.75 -3.93
CA ASN A 51 -3.56 2.45 -4.62
C ASN A 51 -2.26 1.70 -4.44
N HIS A 52 -1.40 1.73 -5.44
CA HIS A 52 -0.10 1.07 -5.41
C HIS A 52 0.94 1.99 -6.05
N TYR A 53 2.12 2.02 -5.48
CA TYR A 53 3.14 2.98 -5.86
C TYR A 53 4.48 2.33 -6.21
N GLY A 54 4.61 0.99 -6.07
CA GLY A 54 5.88 0.33 -6.27
C GLY A 54 6.93 0.92 -5.33
N GLU A 55 8.07 1.31 -5.86
CA GLU A 55 9.17 1.88 -5.07
C GLU A 55 9.08 3.40 -4.92
N LEU A 56 8.03 4.03 -5.44
CA LEU A 56 7.84 5.47 -5.32
C LEU A 56 7.50 5.87 -3.89
N LYS A 57 7.86 7.08 -3.49
CA LYS A 57 7.57 7.66 -2.17
C LYS A 57 8.15 6.84 -1.01
N PRO A 58 9.47 6.58 -1.01
CA PRO A 58 10.07 5.83 0.09
C PRO A 58 10.04 6.60 1.40
N VAL A 59 9.97 5.85 2.52
CA VAL A 59 10.16 6.42 3.86
C VAL A 59 11.63 6.78 4.05
N VAL A 60 12.51 5.88 3.58
CA VAL A 60 13.96 6.08 3.62
C VAL A 60 14.45 6.18 2.18
N ASP A 61 15.10 7.29 1.84
CA ASP A 61 15.62 7.49 0.48
C ASP A 61 16.96 6.78 0.33
N CYS A 62 16.93 5.59 -0.27
CA CYS A 62 18.09 4.76 -0.46
C CYS A 62 19.01 5.24 -1.59
N ASP A 63 18.60 6.22 -2.36
CA ASP A 63 19.46 6.87 -3.35
C ASP A 63 20.38 7.91 -2.71
N LYS A 64 19.97 8.47 -1.56
CA LYS A 64 20.72 9.49 -0.83
C LYS A 64 21.63 8.91 0.24
N LYS A 65 21.40 7.69 0.70
CA LYS A 65 22.21 7.02 1.70
C LYS A 65 22.19 5.51 1.48
N PRO A 66 23.24 4.77 1.92
CA PRO A 66 23.18 3.31 1.93
C PRO A 66 22.05 2.83 2.84
N CYS A 67 21.30 1.82 2.39
CA CYS A 67 20.21 1.24 3.15
C CYS A 67 20.57 -0.17 3.60
N ASP A 68 20.26 -0.48 4.85
CA ASP A 68 20.32 -1.84 5.38
C ASP A 68 18.93 -2.53 5.23
N ASP A 69 18.84 -3.77 5.73
CA ASP A 69 17.57 -4.52 5.63
C ASP A 69 16.44 -3.84 6.40
N ALA A 70 16.74 -3.18 7.52
CA ALA A 70 15.72 -2.46 8.28
C ALA A 70 15.17 -1.27 7.50
N ASP A 71 16.03 -0.53 6.81
CA ASP A 71 15.61 0.61 5.96
C ASP A 71 14.72 0.13 4.82
N HIS A 72 15.09 -0.97 4.15
CA HIS A 72 14.26 -1.55 3.10
C HIS A 72 12.91 -2.04 3.63
N ALA A 73 12.90 -2.60 4.84
CA ALA A 73 11.67 -3.04 5.48
C ALA A 73 10.70 -1.89 5.74
N LEU A 74 11.22 -0.72 6.11
CA LEU A 74 10.38 0.48 6.27
C LEU A 74 9.71 0.90 4.96
N ASN A 75 10.38 0.68 3.84
CA ASN A 75 9.83 1.02 2.53
C ASN A 75 8.81 0.00 2.02
N ARG A 76 8.90 -1.26 2.46
CA ARG A 76 7.92 -2.31 2.14
C ARG A 76 6.75 -2.18 3.09
N ARG A 77 5.76 -1.39 2.72
CA ARG A 77 4.66 -1.12 3.64
C ARG A 77 3.32 -1.03 2.92
N THR A 78 2.27 -1.32 3.66
CA THR A 78 0.88 -1.03 3.26
C THR A 78 0.27 -0.15 4.34
N MET A 79 -0.27 0.99 3.93
CA MET A 79 -0.88 1.95 4.82
C MET A 79 -2.37 2.03 4.55
N LEU A 80 -3.16 2.16 5.61
CA LEU A 80 -4.60 2.39 5.51
C LEU A 80 -4.89 3.84 5.90
N LYS A 81 -5.65 4.52 5.06
CA LYS A 81 -6.05 5.90 5.34
C LYS A 81 -7.56 5.95 5.38
N LEU A 82 -8.08 6.44 6.50
CA LEU A 82 -9.51 6.61 6.70
C LEU A 82 -9.91 8.03 6.30
N ILE A 83 -10.85 8.12 5.37
CA ILE A 83 -11.32 9.41 4.87
C ILE A 83 -12.80 9.53 5.19
N LYS A 84 -13.14 10.53 5.99
CA LYS A 84 -14.52 10.83 6.32
C LYS A 84 -15.19 11.49 5.14
N LEU A 85 -16.34 10.96 4.75
CA LEU A 85 -17.14 11.51 3.66
C LEU A 85 -18.03 12.65 4.12
#